data_daeb6d411b08acacec711c30ce7a6841
#
_entry.id   daeb6d411b08acacec711c30ce7a6841
#
_cell.length_a   1.000
_cell.length_b   1.000
_cell.length_c   1.000
_cell.angle_alpha   90.00
_cell.angle_beta   90.00
_cell.angle_gamma   90.00
#
_symmetry.space_group_name_H-M   'P 1'
#
loop_
_entity.id
_entity.type
_entity.pdbx_description
1 polymer ?
#
loop_
_entity_poly.entity_id
_entity_poly.type
_entity_poly.pdbx_seq_one_letter_code
_entity_poly.pdbx_strand_id
1 'polypeptide(L)'
;MNQAAAGSGGQPPGTPRQRARQLGDRIAVIVAEMLERRIKDPRLGFVTVTAAKVTGDLREATVFYTVYGSDDEVAGTDAALTSATGLIRSEVGRQTGLKHTPSISFTRDTVPDTAQAIEDLVAKAKEQDERVRAARVGAEPAGDPDPYRKPAVPDEDGPDTDDDHDDDA
;
A
#
# COMPACT_ATOMS: atom_id res chain seq x y z
N MET A 1 -28.81 40.43 -33.86
CA MET A 1 -27.42 40.07 -33.61
C MET A 1 -27.29 39.63 -32.19
N ASN A 2 -27.26 38.32 -32.03
CA ASN A 2 -27.38 37.68 -30.73
C ASN A 2 -25.98 37.21 -30.29
N GLN A 3 -25.39 37.83 -29.32
CA GLN A 3 -24.13 37.36 -28.72
C GLN A 3 -24.45 36.45 -27.56
N ALA A 4 -24.30 35.17 -27.81
CA ALA A 4 -24.35 34.17 -26.75
C ALA A 4 -23.18 34.35 -25.84
N ALA A 5 -23.45 34.72 -24.57
CA ALA A 5 -22.49 34.71 -23.49
C ALA A 5 -22.11 33.26 -23.21
N ALA A 6 -20.83 32.92 -23.43
CA ALA A 6 -20.25 31.67 -23.01
C ALA A 6 -20.29 31.60 -21.48
N GLY A 7 -21.16 30.74 -20.98
CA GLY A 7 -21.25 30.42 -19.59
C GLY A 7 -19.95 29.76 -19.12
N SER A 8 -19.22 30.44 -18.25
CA SER A 8 -18.17 29.89 -17.45
C SER A 8 -18.76 28.75 -16.62
N GLY A 9 -18.54 27.52 -17.06
CA GLY A 9 -18.93 26.31 -16.32
C GLY A 9 -18.13 26.22 -15.03
N GLY A 10 -18.66 26.79 -13.97
CA GLY A 10 -18.13 26.55 -12.62
C GLY A 10 -18.26 25.07 -12.29
N GLN A 11 -17.14 24.36 -12.20
CA GLN A 11 -17.12 23.03 -11.65
C GLN A 11 -17.79 23.03 -10.30
N PRO A 12 -18.64 22.04 -10.00
CA PRO A 12 -19.28 21.97 -8.68
C PRO A 12 -18.17 21.91 -7.60
N PRO A 13 -18.39 22.59 -6.45
CA PRO A 13 -17.40 22.56 -5.37
C PRO A 13 -17.12 21.11 -4.97
N GLY A 14 -15.90 20.65 -5.21
CA GLY A 14 -15.48 19.28 -4.90
C GLY A 14 -15.75 18.94 -3.44
N THR A 15 -15.98 17.66 -3.16
CA THR A 15 -16.20 17.17 -1.80
C THR A 15 -15.05 17.62 -0.88
N PRO A 16 -15.26 17.73 0.45
CA PRO A 16 -14.19 18.07 1.39
C PRO A 16 -12.95 17.20 1.22
N ARG A 17 -13.15 15.92 0.94
CA ARG A 17 -12.08 14.94 0.69
C ARG A 17 -11.29 15.23 -0.59
N GLN A 18 -11.97 15.65 -1.64
CA GLN A 18 -11.34 16.00 -2.91
C GLN A 18 -10.52 17.31 -2.78
N ARG A 19 -11.04 18.29 -2.05
CA ARG A 19 -10.31 19.54 -1.75
C ARG A 19 -9.07 19.27 -0.90
N ALA A 20 -9.17 18.43 0.12
CA ALA A 20 -8.03 18.04 0.95
C ALA A 20 -6.94 17.35 0.12
N ARG A 21 -7.32 16.46 -0.80
CA ARG A 21 -6.38 15.79 -1.70
C ARG A 21 -5.67 16.77 -2.64
N GLN A 22 -6.42 17.63 -3.33
CA GLN A 22 -5.85 18.63 -4.24
C GLN A 22 -4.91 19.60 -3.50
N LEU A 23 -5.27 19.97 -2.28
CA LEU A 23 -4.41 20.78 -1.43
C LEU A 23 -3.14 20.03 -1.03
N GLY A 24 -3.24 18.76 -0.69
CA GLY A 24 -2.09 17.90 -0.40
C GLY A 24 -1.12 17.85 -1.57
N ASP A 25 -1.62 17.55 -2.77
CA ASP A 25 -0.80 17.51 -3.99
C ASP A 25 -0.06 18.84 -4.22
N ARG A 26 -0.75 19.96 -4.02
CA ARG A 26 -0.16 21.30 -4.16
C ARG A 26 0.88 21.59 -3.08
N ILE A 27 0.63 21.20 -1.83
CA ILE A 27 1.60 21.37 -0.73
C ILE A 27 2.86 20.55 -1.02
N ALA A 28 2.73 19.32 -1.50
CA ALA A 28 3.89 18.47 -1.84
C ALA A 28 4.81 19.16 -2.85
N VAL A 29 4.25 19.76 -3.91
CA VAL A 29 5.01 20.50 -4.92
C VAL A 29 5.70 21.72 -4.31
N ILE A 30 4.98 22.54 -3.52
CA ILE A 30 5.53 23.73 -2.89
C ILE A 30 6.71 23.38 -1.97
N VAL A 31 6.54 22.32 -1.16
CA VAL A 31 7.59 21.86 -0.23
C VAL A 31 8.82 21.36 -1.00
N ALA A 32 8.62 20.56 -2.04
CA ALA A 32 9.73 20.07 -2.89
C ALA A 32 10.52 21.24 -3.49
N GLU A 33 9.84 22.21 -4.09
CA GLU A 33 10.50 23.40 -4.65
C GLU A 33 11.25 24.24 -3.59
N MET A 34 10.72 24.32 -2.38
CA MET A 34 11.39 25.02 -1.29
C MET A 34 12.65 24.31 -0.83
N LEU A 35 12.60 22.98 -0.69
CA LEU A 35 13.75 22.15 -0.31
C LEU A 35 14.88 22.29 -1.34
N GLU A 36 14.55 22.28 -2.63
CA GLU A 36 15.54 22.39 -3.71
C GLU A 36 16.14 23.80 -3.83
N ARG A 37 15.32 24.84 -3.70
CA ARG A 37 15.73 26.19 -4.14
C ARG A 37 15.94 27.18 -3.01
N ARG A 38 15.26 27.04 -1.88
CA ARG A 38 15.24 28.06 -0.82
C ARG A 38 15.89 27.62 0.49
N ILE A 39 15.81 26.34 0.82
CA ILE A 39 16.36 25.84 2.07
C ILE A 39 17.76 25.34 1.79
N LYS A 40 18.75 26.18 2.13
CA LYS A 40 20.18 25.85 2.00
C LYS A 40 20.75 25.44 3.35
N ASP A 41 20.18 24.42 3.96
CA ASP A 41 20.70 23.89 5.21
C ASP A 41 21.65 22.72 4.88
N PRO A 42 22.93 22.77 5.31
CA PRO A 42 23.91 21.73 5.02
C PRO A 42 23.57 20.36 5.66
N ARG A 43 22.62 20.35 6.63
CA ARG A 43 22.11 19.13 7.25
C ARG A 43 21.07 18.42 6.40
N LEU A 44 20.49 19.12 5.40
CA LEU A 44 19.58 18.50 4.43
C LEU A 44 20.40 17.56 3.53
N GLY A 45 20.24 16.26 3.74
CA GLY A 45 20.73 15.23 2.85
C GLY A 45 19.93 15.15 1.55
N PHE A 46 20.03 14.03 0.87
CA PHE A 46 19.26 13.78 -0.35
C PHE A 46 17.81 13.49 0.02
N VAL A 47 16.97 14.52 0.07
CA VAL A 47 15.56 14.48 0.47
C VAL A 47 14.65 14.51 -0.74
N THR A 48 13.70 13.61 -0.80
CA THR A 48 12.63 13.61 -1.81
C THR A 48 11.27 13.63 -1.13
N VAL A 49 10.42 14.59 -1.47
CA VAL A 49 9.02 14.62 -1.02
C VAL A 49 8.22 13.61 -1.84
N THR A 50 7.61 12.63 -1.16
CA THR A 50 6.84 11.55 -1.81
C THR A 50 5.36 11.89 -1.90
N ALA A 51 4.79 12.47 -0.86
CA ALA A 51 3.37 12.86 -0.82
C ALA A 51 3.10 13.91 0.25
N ALA A 52 1.92 14.51 0.21
CA ALA A 52 1.38 15.22 1.36
C ALA A 52 -0.11 14.89 1.54
N LYS A 53 -0.50 14.65 2.79
CA LYS A 53 -1.90 14.40 3.18
C LYS A 53 -2.40 15.53 4.03
N VAL A 54 -3.60 16.01 3.71
CA VAL A 54 -4.27 17.09 4.45
C VAL A 54 -5.53 16.52 5.08
N THR A 55 -5.81 16.91 6.33
CA THR A 55 -7.03 16.51 7.03
C THR A 55 -8.27 17.13 6.36
N GLY A 56 -9.43 16.49 6.51
CA GLY A 56 -10.67 16.94 5.86
C GLY A 56 -11.13 18.34 6.25
N ASP A 57 -10.72 18.82 7.42
CA ASP A 57 -10.94 20.19 7.92
C ASP A 57 -9.87 21.20 7.46
N LEU A 58 -8.88 20.74 6.69
CA LEU A 58 -7.77 21.51 6.14
C LEU A 58 -6.88 22.21 7.20
N ARG A 59 -6.84 21.67 8.42
CA ARG A 59 -6.06 22.25 9.54
C ARG A 59 -4.67 21.67 9.68
N GLU A 60 -4.48 20.43 9.27
CA GLU A 60 -3.22 19.73 9.40
C GLU A 60 -2.78 19.15 8.06
N ALA A 61 -1.50 19.26 7.78
CA ALA A 61 -0.86 18.69 6.60
C ALA A 61 0.35 17.88 7.03
N THR A 62 0.37 16.60 6.68
CA THR A 62 1.51 15.70 6.87
C THR A 62 2.23 15.53 5.56
N VAL A 63 3.50 15.93 5.50
CA VAL A 63 4.38 15.79 4.35
C VAL A 63 5.23 14.55 4.54
N PHE A 64 5.12 13.63 3.60
CA PHE A 64 5.93 12.41 3.57
C PHE A 64 7.17 12.64 2.72
N TYR A 65 8.31 12.14 3.19
CA TYR A 65 9.59 12.31 2.52
C TYR A 65 10.47 11.08 2.71
N THR A 66 11.38 10.87 1.77
CA THR A 66 12.44 9.89 1.87
C THR A 66 13.78 10.60 1.95
N VAL A 67 14.71 10.00 2.69
CA VAL A 67 16.11 10.45 2.78
C VAL A 67 16.99 9.30 2.37
N TYR A 68 17.95 9.57 1.51
CA TYR A 68 19.01 8.64 1.18
C TYR A 68 20.28 9.06 1.92
N GLY A 69 20.83 8.16 2.73
CA GLY A 69 22.05 8.41 3.49
C GLY A 69 22.15 7.57 4.75
N SER A 70 23.16 7.87 5.57
CA SER A 70 23.39 7.27 6.87
C SER A 70 22.37 7.74 7.91
N ASP A 71 22.31 7.06 9.06
CA ASP A 71 21.43 7.43 10.17
C ASP A 71 21.71 8.85 10.67
N ASP A 72 22.97 9.30 10.66
CA ASP A 72 23.34 10.66 11.03
C ASP A 72 22.82 11.71 10.05
N GLU A 73 22.84 11.40 8.75
CA GLU A 73 22.29 12.27 7.69
C GLU A 73 20.77 12.32 7.78
N VAL A 74 20.13 11.22 8.11
CA VAL A 74 18.68 11.16 8.37
C VAL A 74 18.31 12.05 9.56
N ALA A 75 18.99 11.89 10.70
CA ALA A 75 18.74 12.70 11.88
C ALA A 75 19.01 14.20 11.64
N GLY A 76 20.06 14.52 10.88
CA GLY A 76 20.37 15.88 10.45
C GLY A 76 19.26 16.49 9.60
N THR A 77 18.73 15.70 8.67
CA THR A 77 17.61 16.09 7.80
C THR A 77 16.34 16.37 8.59
N ASP A 78 15.99 15.50 9.55
CA ASP A 78 14.81 15.67 10.41
C ASP A 78 14.90 17.01 11.20
N ALA A 79 16.08 17.30 11.74
CA ALA A 79 16.34 18.56 12.44
C ALA A 79 16.23 19.79 11.51
N ALA A 80 16.75 19.67 10.29
CA ALA A 80 16.66 20.74 9.30
C ALA A 80 15.23 21.02 8.85
N LEU A 81 14.44 19.96 8.57
CA LEU A 81 13.01 20.07 8.21
C LEU A 81 12.20 20.71 9.34
N THR A 82 12.46 20.29 10.59
CA THR A 82 11.81 20.87 11.77
C THR A 82 12.11 22.36 11.88
N SER A 83 13.36 22.78 11.68
CA SER A 83 13.79 24.16 11.70
C SER A 83 13.15 24.99 10.58
N ALA A 84 12.96 24.38 9.40
CA ALA A 84 12.39 25.02 8.21
C ALA A 84 10.87 25.09 8.22
N THR A 85 10.18 24.40 9.12
CA THR A 85 8.71 24.27 9.13
C THR A 85 7.99 25.60 9.09
N GLY A 86 8.46 26.60 9.85
CA GLY A 86 7.87 27.94 9.87
C GLY A 86 7.94 28.66 8.52
N LEU A 87 9.08 28.57 7.85
CA LEU A 87 9.30 29.15 6.53
C LEU A 87 8.44 28.44 5.48
N ILE A 88 8.40 27.11 5.53
CA ILE A 88 7.59 26.30 4.62
C ILE A 88 6.10 26.61 4.80
N ARG A 89 5.62 26.70 6.05
CA ARG A 89 4.22 27.05 6.34
C ARG A 89 3.86 28.43 5.80
N SER A 90 4.73 29.42 5.95
CA SER A 90 4.52 30.77 5.42
C SER A 90 4.39 30.76 3.89
N GLU A 91 5.24 30.03 3.19
CA GLU A 91 5.23 29.92 1.74
C GLU A 91 3.97 29.16 1.24
N VAL A 92 3.59 28.08 1.91
CA VAL A 92 2.35 27.35 1.62
C VAL A 92 1.15 28.30 1.75
N GLY A 93 1.08 29.08 2.83
CA GLY A 93 0.01 30.07 3.01
C GLY A 93 -0.03 31.09 1.88
N ARG A 94 1.12 31.60 1.48
CA ARG A 94 1.25 32.60 0.40
C ARG A 94 0.79 32.03 -0.95
N GLN A 95 1.20 30.80 -1.29
CA GLN A 95 0.90 30.21 -2.60
C GLN A 95 -0.49 29.60 -2.70
N THR A 96 -1.05 29.12 -1.59
CA THR A 96 -2.40 28.52 -1.59
C THR A 96 -3.51 29.54 -1.39
N GLY A 97 -3.22 30.71 -0.83
CA GLY A 97 -4.20 31.74 -0.55
C GLY A 97 -5.28 31.33 0.47
N LEU A 98 -5.01 30.31 1.28
CA LEU A 98 -5.95 29.83 2.28
C LEU A 98 -6.11 30.82 3.42
N LYS A 99 -7.35 31.02 3.87
CA LYS A 99 -7.65 31.88 5.05
C LYS A 99 -6.91 31.37 6.31
N HIS A 100 -6.76 30.06 6.42
CA HIS A 100 -6.00 29.41 7.50
C HIS A 100 -5.01 28.42 6.89
N THR A 101 -3.73 28.72 7.04
CA THR A 101 -2.67 27.81 6.60
C THR A 101 -2.60 26.61 7.54
N PRO A 102 -2.64 25.37 7.04
CA PRO A 102 -2.53 24.18 7.87
C PRO A 102 -1.22 24.15 8.66
N SER A 103 -1.24 23.47 9.80
CA SER A 103 -0.02 23.08 10.49
C SER A 103 0.68 22.00 9.67
N ILE A 104 1.99 22.15 9.47
CA ILE A 104 2.79 21.23 8.67
C ILE A 104 3.60 20.34 9.60
N SER A 105 3.53 19.05 9.41
CA SER A 105 4.37 18.03 10.02
C SER A 105 5.09 17.23 8.97
N PHE A 106 6.27 16.72 9.30
CA PHE A 106 7.06 15.87 8.42
C PHE A 106 7.09 14.45 8.96
N THR A 107 6.90 13.48 8.08
CA THR A 107 6.95 12.06 8.42
C THR A 107 7.80 11.35 7.39
N ARG A 108 8.80 10.61 7.85
CA ARG A 108 9.62 9.78 6.96
C ARG A 108 8.77 8.69 6.35
N ASP A 109 8.84 8.58 5.02
CA ASP A 109 8.19 7.50 4.29
C ASP A 109 9.09 6.27 4.30
N THR A 110 8.63 5.20 4.96
CA THR A 110 9.36 3.94 5.11
C THR A 110 9.08 2.96 3.96
N VAL A 111 8.53 3.44 2.83
CA VAL A 111 8.29 2.59 1.65
C VAL A 111 9.55 1.88 1.14
N PRO A 112 10.76 2.49 1.17
CA PRO A 112 11.99 1.74 0.90
C PRO A 112 12.26 0.61 1.88
N ASP A 113 11.92 0.81 3.18
CA ASP A 113 12.05 -0.23 4.20
C ASP A 113 11.05 -1.38 4.00
N THR A 114 9.95 -1.13 3.27
CA THR A 114 8.97 -2.17 2.93
C THR A 114 9.55 -3.20 1.96
N ALA A 115 10.43 -2.79 1.04
CA ALA A 115 11.13 -3.72 0.15
C ALA A 115 12.04 -4.66 0.95
N GLN A 116 12.80 -4.12 1.89
CA GLN A 116 13.64 -4.90 2.82
C GLN A 116 12.78 -5.83 3.69
N ALA A 117 11.65 -5.33 4.22
CA ALA A 117 10.73 -6.15 5.01
C ALA A 117 10.09 -7.28 4.19
N ILE A 118 9.81 -7.06 2.90
CA ILE A 118 9.33 -8.11 2.00
C ILE A 118 10.41 -9.16 1.77
N GLU A 119 11.66 -8.76 1.53
CA GLU A 119 12.80 -9.68 1.39
C GLU A 119 12.99 -10.52 2.65
N ASP A 120 12.91 -9.92 3.83
CA ASP A 120 13.00 -10.61 5.12
C ASP A 120 11.84 -11.61 5.32
N LEU A 121 10.62 -11.25 4.91
CA LEU A 121 9.47 -12.14 4.97
C LEU A 121 9.61 -13.31 3.99
N VAL A 122 10.12 -13.07 2.80
CA VAL A 122 10.42 -14.13 1.81
C VAL A 122 11.50 -15.06 2.32
N ALA A 123 12.55 -14.53 2.96
CA ALA A 123 13.61 -15.34 3.55
C ALA A 123 13.08 -16.24 4.68
N LYS A 124 12.25 -15.69 5.58
CA LYS A 124 11.58 -16.46 6.65
C LYS A 124 10.64 -17.53 6.11
N ALA A 125 9.87 -17.22 5.07
CA ALA A 125 8.97 -18.19 4.43
C ALA A 125 9.76 -19.36 3.83
N LYS A 126 10.86 -19.09 3.15
CA LYS A 126 11.75 -20.15 2.61
C LYS A 126 12.33 -21.02 3.72
N GLU A 127 12.82 -20.44 4.80
CA GLU A 127 13.33 -21.18 5.96
C GLU A 127 12.25 -22.07 6.58
N GLN A 128 11.01 -21.58 6.66
CA GLN A 128 9.89 -22.35 7.18
C GLN A 128 9.50 -23.50 6.25
N ASP A 129 9.50 -23.29 4.94
CA ASP A 129 9.26 -24.32 3.93
C ASP A 129 10.34 -25.41 3.98
N GLU A 130 11.60 -25.04 4.18
CA GLU A 130 12.70 -25.99 4.35
C GLU A 130 12.53 -26.83 5.62
N ARG A 131 12.12 -26.22 6.73
CA ARG A 131 11.82 -26.94 7.99
C ARG A 131 10.65 -27.91 7.81
N VAL A 132 9.58 -27.50 7.12
CA VAL A 132 8.44 -28.36 6.84
C VAL A 132 8.84 -29.51 5.91
N ARG A 133 9.67 -29.22 4.90
CA ARG A 133 10.20 -30.26 3.98
C ARG A 133 11.10 -31.25 4.73
N ALA A 134 11.96 -30.77 5.61
CA ALA A 134 12.83 -31.61 6.44
C ALA A 134 12.00 -32.50 7.41
N ALA A 135 10.93 -31.93 7.99
CA ALA A 135 10.02 -32.68 8.87
C ALA A 135 9.19 -33.74 8.13
N ARG A 136 8.98 -33.57 6.81
CA ARG A 136 8.30 -34.57 5.95
C ARG A 136 9.20 -35.70 5.49
N VAL A 137 10.51 -35.56 5.59
CA VAL A 137 11.44 -36.63 5.30
C VAL A 137 11.31 -37.69 6.41
N GLY A 138 10.56 -38.76 6.15
CA GLY A 138 10.28 -39.83 7.09
C GLY A 138 8.86 -39.89 7.66
N ALA A 139 7.99 -38.94 7.30
CA ALA A 139 6.57 -39.05 7.63
C ALA A 139 5.83 -39.83 6.55
N GLU A 140 5.20 -40.93 6.94
CA GLU A 140 4.25 -41.65 6.06
C GLU A 140 3.06 -40.74 5.76
N PRO A 141 2.57 -40.70 4.50
CA PRO A 141 1.38 -39.92 4.15
C PRO A 141 0.18 -40.46 4.97
N ALA A 142 -0.44 -39.59 5.74
CA ALA A 142 -1.63 -39.91 6.53
C ALA A 142 -2.90 -39.96 5.67
N GLY A 143 -2.84 -40.50 4.47
CA GLY A 143 -3.97 -40.61 3.55
C GLY A 143 -3.82 -41.76 2.57
N ASP A 144 -4.94 -42.17 1.99
CA ASP A 144 -4.99 -43.17 0.94
C ASP A 144 -4.08 -42.75 -0.23
N PRO A 145 -3.20 -43.63 -0.73
CA PRO A 145 -2.33 -43.33 -1.87
C PRO A 145 -3.06 -43.00 -3.16
N ASP A 146 -4.36 -43.26 -3.24
CA ASP A 146 -5.21 -42.83 -4.37
C ASP A 146 -6.55 -42.28 -3.88
N PRO A 147 -6.61 -40.98 -3.55
CA PRO A 147 -7.84 -40.32 -3.08
C PRO A 147 -8.93 -40.25 -4.16
N TYR A 148 -8.64 -40.56 -5.41
CA TYR A 148 -9.59 -40.57 -6.52
C TYR A 148 -10.06 -41.98 -6.93
N ARG A 149 -9.60 -43.03 -6.22
CA ARG A 149 -10.06 -44.41 -6.46
C ARG A 149 -11.54 -44.48 -6.09
N LYS A 150 -12.39 -44.72 -7.08
CA LYS A 150 -13.81 -44.99 -6.84
C LYS A 150 -13.95 -46.21 -5.96
N PRO A 151 -14.88 -46.21 -4.97
CA PRO A 151 -15.19 -47.39 -4.20
C PRO A 151 -15.56 -48.57 -5.13
N ALA A 152 -14.99 -49.72 -4.90
CA ALA A 152 -15.38 -50.92 -5.63
C ALA A 152 -16.87 -51.16 -5.40
N VAL A 153 -17.65 -51.19 -6.47
CA VAL A 153 -19.05 -51.61 -6.41
C VAL A 153 -19.02 -53.10 -6.15
N PRO A 154 -19.71 -53.62 -5.13
CA PRO A 154 -19.84 -55.06 -4.98
C PRO A 154 -20.56 -55.63 -6.19
N ASP A 155 -19.97 -56.64 -6.84
CA ASP A 155 -20.60 -57.39 -7.91
C ASP A 155 -21.82 -58.09 -7.32
N GLU A 156 -23.02 -57.69 -7.71
CA GLU A 156 -24.27 -58.41 -7.47
C GLU A 156 -24.38 -59.49 -8.56
N ASP A 157 -23.52 -60.49 -8.49
CA ASP A 157 -23.78 -61.74 -9.19
C ASP A 157 -24.51 -62.67 -8.20
N GLY A 158 -25.83 -62.54 -8.19
CA GLY A 158 -26.70 -63.58 -7.65
C GLY A 158 -26.76 -64.71 -8.66
N PRO A 159 -26.67 -65.94 -8.21
CA PRO A 159 -26.78 -67.11 -9.12
C PRO A 159 -28.22 -67.24 -9.62
N ASP A 160 -28.39 -67.16 -10.93
CA ASP A 160 -29.59 -67.67 -11.63
C ASP A 160 -29.74 -69.17 -11.35
N THR A 161 -30.70 -69.48 -10.54
CA THR A 161 -31.20 -70.88 -10.40
C THR A 161 -32.30 -71.02 -11.45
N ASP A 162 -31.90 -71.54 -12.60
CA ASP A 162 -32.82 -72.17 -13.53
C ASP A 162 -33.34 -73.42 -12.89
N ASP A 163 -34.56 -73.39 -12.46
CA ASP A 163 -35.29 -74.59 -12.02
C ASP A 163 -36.21 -75.04 -13.20
N ASP A 164 -35.60 -75.85 -14.03
CA ASP A 164 -36.31 -76.68 -15.00
C ASP A 164 -37.18 -77.68 -14.26
N HIS A 165 -38.47 -77.41 -14.21
CA HIS A 165 -39.42 -78.43 -13.82
C HIS A 165 -40.22 -78.88 -15.04
N ASP A 166 -39.67 -79.89 -15.69
CA ASP A 166 -40.46 -80.82 -16.52
C ASP A 166 -41.46 -81.51 -15.62
N ASP A 167 -42.68 -81.38 -15.91
CA ASP A 167 -43.67 -82.40 -15.46
C ASP A 167 -44.62 -82.72 -16.55
N ASP A 168 -44.49 -83.98 -16.90
CA ASP A 168 -45.22 -84.85 -17.81
C ASP A 168 -46.53 -85.26 -17.16
N ALA A 169 -47.64 -85.13 -17.89
CA ALA A 169 -48.77 -86.05 -17.90
C ALA A 169 -50.02 -85.49 -18.62
#